data_a528986decaa51488dcdeaa5aaf59252
#
_entry.id   a528986decaa51488dcdeaa5aaf59252
#
_cell.length_a   1.000
_cell.length_b   1.000
_cell.length_c   1.000
_cell.angle_alpha   90.00
_cell.angle_beta   90.00
_cell.angle_gamma   90.00
#
_symmetry.space_group_name_H-M   'P 1'
#
loop_
_entity.id
_entity.type
_entity.pdbx_description
1 polymer ?
#
loop_
_entity_poly.entity_id
_entity_poly.type
_entity_poly.pdbx_seq_one_letter_code
_entity_poly.pdbx_strand_id
1 'polypeptide(L)'
;MASKQTRPKPNRKSASGKTAHDALAALQVFDRLEIGPVKHEPRRLMAPYRLFWNGREDRTELIYSYEETVFDPSEPESRNLADMIAAQVALNYGLFCRSIVFHGTFDELDRRFIQDMAENTAREIYVKKFLEPNSFLTGAITKLPAVKKQKYLSATLEFPETPALKSKTKWQLWSADKHRHCILSSGGKDSLLSYGLINEIGREVHPIFVNESGRHWFTALNAYRYFKDNIPNTARVWVNSDRLFSWILQRMPFIRKDFA
;
A
#
# COMPACT_ATOMS: atom_id res chain seq x y z
N MET A 1 -51.93 48.15 -2.49
CA MET A 1 -51.59 46.69 -2.40
C MET A 1 -50.50 46.37 -3.42
N ALA A 2 -49.27 46.23 -2.97
CA ALA A 2 -48.13 45.98 -3.84
C ALA A 2 -47.69 44.50 -3.66
N SER A 3 -47.78 43.71 -4.73
CA SER A 3 -47.42 42.29 -4.77
C SER A 3 -45.90 42.13 -4.77
N LYS A 4 -45.36 41.46 -3.75
CA LYS A 4 -43.95 41.05 -3.68
C LYS A 4 -43.72 39.84 -4.60
N GLN A 5 -43.02 40.06 -5.71
CA GLN A 5 -42.45 38.96 -6.53
C GLN A 5 -41.22 38.37 -5.82
N THR A 6 -41.33 37.14 -5.40
CA THR A 6 -40.20 36.34 -4.89
C THR A 6 -39.37 35.81 -6.05
N ARG A 7 -38.10 36.23 -6.14
CA ARG A 7 -37.11 35.66 -7.09
C ARG A 7 -36.74 34.22 -6.65
N PRO A 8 -36.67 33.27 -7.55
CA PRO A 8 -36.20 31.91 -7.23
C PRO A 8 -34.71 31.93 -6.89
N LYS A 9 -34.33 31.28 -5.78
CA LYS A 9 -32.94 31.08 -5.40
C LYS A 9 -32.26 30.13 -6.40
N PRO A 10 -31.04 30.41 -6.88
CA PRO A 10 -30.31 29.51 -7.78
C PRO A 10 -29.94 28.20 -7.07
N ASN A 11 -30.18 27.12 -7.74
CA ASN A 11 -29.95 25.75 -7.27
C ASN A 11 -28.43 25.48 -7.24
N ARG A 12 -27.75 25.72 -6.10
CA ARG A 12 -26.30 25.59 -5.92
C ARG A 12 -25.80 24.14 -5.84
N LYS A 13 -26.69 23.13 -5.83
CA LYS A 13 -26.31 21.73 -5.61
C LYS A 13 -25.80 20.96 -6.84
N SER A 14 -26.09 21.40 -8.06
CA SER A 14 -25.69 20.66 -9.28
C SER A 14 -24.29 20.99 -9.81
N ALA A 15 -23.74 22.17 -9.51
CA ALA A 15 -22.45 22.59 -10.01
C ALA A 15 -21.26 21.98 -9.19
N SER A 16 -21.45 21.73 -7.88
CA SER A 16 -20.38 21.19 -7.01
C SER A 16 -20.10 19.70 -7.23
N GLY A 17 -21.10 18.94 -7.66
CA GLY A 17 -20.95 17.50 -7.92
C GLY A 17 -20.14 17.21 -9.19
N LYS A 18 -20.34 17.98 -10.24
CA LYS A 18 -19.63 17.82 -11.52
C LYS A 18 -18.14 18.15 -11.40
N THR A 19 -17.80 19.26 -10.75
CA THR A 19 -16.42 19.69 -10.53
C THR A 19 -15.62 18.74 -9.63
N ALA A 20 -16.26 18.06 -8.68
CA ALA A 20 -15.59 17.08 -7.81
C ALA A 20 -15.32 15.75 -8.53
N HIS A 21 -16.21 15.32 -9.42
CA HIS A 21 -16.02 14.13 -10.25
C HIS A 21 -14.87 14.37 -11.26
N ASP A 22 -14.86 15.52 -11.91
CA ASP A 22 -13.81 15.90 -12.88
C ASP A 22 -12.43 16.01 -12.21
N ALA A 23 -12.38 16.47 -10.96
CA ALA A 23 -11.14 16.59 -10.21
C ALA A 23 -10.52 15.24 -9.82
N LEU A 24 -11.35 14.23 -9.47
CA LEU A 24 -10.83 12.88 -9.21
C LEU A 24 -10.47 12.13 -10.49
N ALA A 25 -11.20 12.37 -11.58
CA ALA A 25 -10.84 11.83 -12.87
C ALA A 25 -9.45 12.31 -13.33
N ALA A 26 -9.05 13.54 -12.97
CA ALA A 26 -7.73 14.09 -13.25
C ALA A 26 -6.58 13.37 -12.49
N LEU A 27 -6.88 12.63 -11.41
CA LEU A 27 -5.90 11.80 -10.72
C LEU A 27 -5.66 10.46 -11.41
N GLN A 28 -6.61 9.97 -12.22
CA GLN A 28 -6.49 8.70 -12.95
C GLN A 28 -5.58 8.87 -14.18
N VAL A 29 -4.28 8.76 -13.96
CA VAL A 29 -3.25 8.95 -15.00
C VAL A 29 -2.74 7.64 -15.59
N PHE A 30 -3.08 6.51 -14.99
CA PHE A 30 -2.69 5.18 -15.45
C PHE A 30 -3.92 4.37 -15.88
N ASP A 31 -3.77 3.66 -16.99
CA ASP A 31 -4.81 2.77 -17.48
C ASP A 31 -4.90 1.51 -16.60
N ARG A 32 -3.72 0.93 -16.27
CA ARG A 32 -3.66 -0.31 -15.51
C ARG A 32 -2.34 -0.46 -14.79
N LEU A 33 -2.39 -1.03 -13.58
CA LEU A 33 -1.24 -1.55 -12.84
C LEU A 33 -1.45 -3.05 -12.64
N GLU A 34 -0.48 -3.87 -13.03
CA GLU A 34 -0.52 -5.32 -12.83
C GLU A 34 0.58 -5.76 -11.89
N ILE A 35 0.25 -6.68 -10.99
CA ILE A 35 1.15 -7.25 -9.99
C ILE A 35 1.18 -8.77 -10.16
N GLY A 36 2.37 -9.35 -10.19
CA GLY A 36 2.56 -10.79 -10.25
C GLY A 36 2.62 -11.34 -11.68
N PRO A 37 2.62 -12.68 -11.85
CA PRO A 37 2.63 -13.69 -10.77
C PRO A 37 3.89 -13.62 -9.92
N VAL A 38 3.73 -13.83 -8.60
CA VAL A 38 4.83 -13.74 -7.63
C VAL A 38 5.69 -15.00 -7.70
N LYS A 39 7.00 -14.81 -7.70
CA LYS A 39 7.99 -15.89 -7.47
C LYS A 39 8.49 -15.77 -6.03
N HIS A 40 8.45 -16.87 -5.29
CA HIS A 40 8.97 -16.91 -3.92
C HIS A 40 9.91 -18.09 -3.73
N GLU A 41 10.87 -17.87 -2.88
CA GLU A 41 11.91 -18.80 -2.42
C GLU A 41 11.90 -18.74 -0.88
N PRO A 42 12.53 -19.67 -0.15
CA PRO A 42 12.44 -19.71 1.32
C PRO A 42 12.73 -18.37 2.03
N ARG A 43 13.61 -17.55 1.46
CA ARG A 43 14.04 -16.26 2.03
C ARG A 43 13.84 -15.07 1.09
N ARG A 44 13.08 -15.22 0.03
CA ARG A 44 12.95 -14.18 -0.99
C ARG A 44 11.59 -14.22 -1.67
N LEU A 45 11.08 -13.03 -1.95
CA LEU A 45 9.90 -12.79 -2.77
C LEU A 45 10.25 -11.83 -3.89
N MET A 46 9.80 -12.11 -5.10
CA MET A 46 9.98 -11.28 -6.29
C MET A 46 8.64 -11.16 -6.99
N ALA A 47 8.14 -9.93 -7.14
CA ALA A 47 6.86 -9.64 -7.75
C ALA A 47 7.06 -8.66 -8.91
N PRO A 48 6.80 -9.05 -10.16
CA PRO A 48 6.79 -8.12 -11.27
C PRO A 48 5.63 -7.12 -11.11
N TYR A 49 5.92 -5.85 -11.40
CA TYR A 49 4.97 -4.75 -11.49
C TYR A 49 5.01 -4.21 -12.90
N ARG A 50 3.86 -4.19 -13.59
CA ARG A 50 3.70 -3.64 -14.95
C ARG A 50 2.73 -2.47 -14.90
N LEU A 51 3.13 -1.35 -15.46
CA LEU A 51 2.34 -0.12 -15.48
C LEU A 51 2.00 0.25 -16.92
N PHE A 52 0.73 0.53 -17.18
CA PHE A 52 0.21 0.87 -18.51
C PHE A 52 -0.42 2.26 -18.47
N TRP A 53 -0.03 3.11 -19.43
CA TRP A 53 -0.60 4.46 -19.59
C TRP A 53 -0.39 5.00 -21.02
N ASN A 54 -1.41 5.58 -21.59
CA ASN A 54 -1.36 6.22 -22.93
C ASN A 54 -0.72 5.33 -24.01
N GLY A 55 -1.07 4.05 -24.04
CA GLY A 55 -0.51 3.07 -24.98
C GLY A 55 0.95 2.67 -24.72
N ARG A 56 1.53 3.08 -23.61
CA ARG A 56 2.87 2.68 -23.15
C ARG A 56 2.78 1.61 -22.08
N GLU A 57 3.82 0.82 -22.01
CA GLU A 57 4.06 -0.16 -20.94
C GLU A 57 5.46 0.06 -20.37
N ASP A 58 5.58 -0.09 -19.06
CA ASP A 58 6.86 -0.17 -18.37
C ASP A 58 6.76 -1.17 -17.21
N ARG A 59 7.90 -1.70 -16.79
CA ARG A 59 7.96 -2.76 -15.78
C ARG A 59 9.10 -2.55 -14.80
N THR A 60 8.88 -3.01 -13.58
CA THR A 60 9.88 -3.12 -12.52
C THR A 60 9.57 -4.35 -11.67
N GLU A 61 10.36 -4.59 -10.65
CA GLU A 61 10.17 -5.72 -9.75
C GLU A 61 10.23 -5.26 -8.30
N LEU A 62 9.24 -5.67 -7.50
CA LEU A 62 9.26 -5.56 -6.05
C LEU A 62 9.98 -6.79 -5.49
N ILE A 63 10.98 -6.57 -4.65
CA ILE A 63 11.79 -7.63 -4.07
C ILE A 63 11.80 -7.48 -2.55
N TYR A 64 11.49 -8.57 -1.85
CA TYR A 64 11.76 -8.74 -0.43
C TYR A 64 12.83 -9.80 -0.21
N SER A 65 13.73 -9.55 0.72
CA SER A 65 14.74 -10.52 1.17
C SER A 65 14.72 -10.61 2.70
N TYR A 66 14.62 -11.80 3.21
CA TYR A 66 14.46 -12.14 4.62
C TYR A 66 15.73 -12.78 5.16
N GLU A 67 16.14 -12.47 6.37
CA GLU A 67 17.26 -13.17 7.03
C GLU A 67 16.88 -14.59 7.43
N GLU A 68 15.61 -14.81 7.74
CA GLU A 68 15.08 -16.11 8.14
C GLU A 68 14.25 -16.75 7.01
N THR A 69 14.03 -18.05 7.11
CA THR A 69 13.11 -18.77 6.22
C THR A 69 11.67 -18.37 6.55
N VAL A 70 10.98 -17.77 5.58
CA VAL A 70 9.59 -17.30 5.71
C VAL A 70 8.65 -18.15 4.88
N PHE A 71 9.10 -18.60 3.71
CA PHE A 71 8.25 -19.30 2.77
C PHE A 71 8.66 -20.77 2.63
N ASP A 72 7.66 -21.64 2.53
CA ASP A 72 7.81 -22.98 2.00
C ASP A 72 7.19 -23.01 0.60
N PRO A 73 8.01 -23.10 -0.49
CA PRO A 73 7.48 -23.09 -1.85
C PRO A 73 6.54 -24.27 -2.20
N SER A 74 6.54 -25.32 -1.39
CA SER A 74 5.64 -26.48 -1.55
C SER A 74 4.25 -26.25 -0.96
N GLU A 75 4.10 -25.26 -0.08
CA GLU A 75 2.87 -24.98 0.66
C GLU A 75 2.00 -23.92 -0.03
N PRO A 76 0.73 -24.21 -0.34
CA PRO A 76 -0.19 -23.22 -0.95
C PRO A 76 -0.38 -21.97 -0.11
N GLU A 77 -0.36 -22.10 1.22
CA GLU A 77 -0.48 -20.98 2.17
C GLU A 77 0.71 -20.03 2.07
N SER A 78 1.90 -20.54 1.86
CA SER A 78 3.10 -19.75 1.62
C SER A 78 3.00 -18.95 0.33
N ARG A 79 2.42 -19.55 -0.70
CA ARG A 79 2.16 -18.85 -1.97
C ARG A 79 1.16 -17.73 -1.80
N ASN A 80 0.03 -17.99 -1.14
CA ASN A 80 -0.98 -16.98 -0.84
C ASN A 80 -0.36 -15.83 -0.01
N LEU A 81 0.44 -16.14 1.02
CA LEU A 81 1.15 -15.13 1.82
C LEU A 81 2.05 -14.26 0.94
N ALA A 82 2.81 -14.86 0.02
CA ALA A 82 3.68 -14.12 -0.89
C ALA A 82 2.89 -13.19 -1.82
N ASP A 83 1.76 -13.68 -2.38
CA ASP A 83 0.87 -12.89 -3.22
C ASP A 83 0.25 -11.72 -2.42
N MET A 84 -0.18 -11.95 -1.17
CA MET A 84 -0.73 -10.92 -0.28
C MET A 84 0.33 -9.88 0.11
N ILE A 85 1.57 -10.25 0.38
CA ILE A 85 2.66 -9.31 0.66
C ILE A 85 2.93 -8.44 -0.57
N ALA A 86 3.01 -9.06 -1.75
CA ALA A 86 3.28 -8.34 -2.99
C ALA A 86 2.16 -7.34 -3.35
N ALA A 87 0.91 -7.65 -3.03
CA ALA A 87 -0.23 -6.79 -3.30
C ALA A 87 -0.22 -5.47 -2.51
N GLN A 88 0.41 -5.43 -1.31
CA GLN A 88 0.28 -4.30 -0.39
C GLN A 88 0.77 -2.97 -0.98
N VAL A 89 1.89 -2.96 -1.71
CA VAL A 89 2.45 -1.73 -2.28
C VAL A 89 1.53 -1.14 -3.35
N ALA A 90 0.81 -1.98 -4.10
CA ALA A 90 -0.12 -1.55 -5.14
C ALA A 90 -1.33 -0.77 -4.60
N LEU A 91 -1.71 -0.98 -3.35
CA LEU A 91 -2.86 -0.32 -2.72
C LEU A 91 -2.72 1.21 -2.67
N ASN A 92 -1.49 1.73 -2.71
CA ASN A 92 -1.21 3.16 -2.77
C ASN A 92 -1.63 3.82 -4.10
N TYR A 93 -1.94 3.04 -5.11
CA TYR A 93 -2.22 3.56 -6.47
C TYR A 93 -3.69 3.50 -6.87
N GLY A 94 -4.58 3.15 -5.95
CA GLY A 94 -6.01 3.04 -6.18
C GLY A 94 -6.70 4.33 -6.65
N LEU A 95 -6.13 5.52 -6.36
CA LEU A 95 -6.60 6.81 -6.89
C LEU A 95 -6.12 7.09 -8.32
N PHE A 96 -5.02 6.47 -8.75
CA PHE A 96 -4.27 6.89 -9.92
C PHE A 96 -4.43 5.95 -11.12
N CYS A 97 -4.94 4.73 -10.87
CA CYS A 97 -5.18 3.71 -11.88
C CYS A 97 -6.67 3.59 -12.22
N ARG A 98 -7.01 3.18 -13.45
CA ARG A 98 -8.37 2.75 -13.81
C ARG A 98 -8.62 1.32 -13.34
N SER A 99 -7.61 0.45 -13.45
CA SER A 99 -7.66 -0.89 -12.88
C SER A 99 -6.34 -1.27 -12.22
N ILE A 100 -6.43 -2.17 -11.22
CA ILE A 100 -5.29 -2.84 -10.61
C ILE A 100 -5.56 -4.34 -10.67
N VAL A 101 -4.67 -5.07 -11.33
CA VAL A 101 -4.80 -6.51 -11.57
C VAL A 101 -3.81 -7.26 -10.69
N PHE A 102 -4.32 -8.17 -9.89
CA PHE A 102 -3.54 -9.00 -8.98
C PHE A 102 -3.49 -10.43 -9.51
N HIS A 103 -2.35 -10.83 -10.06
CA HIS A 103 -2.08 -12.18 -10.52
C HIS A 103 -1.58 -13.03 -9.37
N GLY A 104 -2.35 -14.03 -8.96
CA GLY A 104 -2.02 -14.90 -7.84
C GLY A 104 -3.22 -15.60 -7.23
N THR A 105 -2.99 -16.21 -6.09
CA THR A 105 -4.00 -16.98 -5.36
C THR A 105 -4.59 -16.14 -4.23
N PHE A 106 -5.80 -15.64 -4.45
CA PHE A 106 -6.53 -14.82 -3.48
C PHE A 106 -7.90 -15.43 -3.19
N ASP A 107 -8.20 -15.72 -1.94
CA ASP A 107 -9.52 -16.15 -1.54
C ASP A 107 -10.51 -14.98 -1.38
N GLU A 108 -11.72 -15.24 -0.93
CA GLU A 108 -12.74 -14.21 -0.76
C GLU A 108 -12.37 -13.23 0.37
N LEU A 109 -11.72 -13.70 1.44
CA LEU A 109 -11.29 -12.85 2.56
C LEU A 109 -10.13 -11.96 2.15
N ASP A 110 -9.17 -12.49 1.40
CA ASP A 110 -8.05 -11.73 0.85
C ASP A 110 -8.54 -10.59 -0.04
N ARG A 111 -9.45 -10.90 -0.97
CA ARG A 111 -10.02 -9.90 -1.89
C ARG A 111 -10.78 -8.81 -1.14
N ARG A 112 -11.56 -9.19 -0.14
CA ARG A 112 -12.25 -8.23 0.72
C ARG A 112 -11.27 -7.37 1.49
N PHE A 113 -10.24 -7.97 2.09
CA PHE A 113 -9.19 -7.23 2.79
C PHE A 113 -8.49 -6.24 1.86
N ILE A 114 -8.06 -6.68 0.67
CA ILE A 114 -7.42 -5.82 -0.34
C ILE A 114 -8.35 -4.68 -0.74
N GLN A 115 -9.66 -4.95 -0.96
CA GLN A 115 -10.64 -3.93 -1.30
C GLN A 115 -10.80 -2.89 -0.19
N ASP A 116 -10.96 -3.31 1.07
CA ASP A 116 -11.16 -2.43 2.22
C ASP A 116 -9.89 -1.59 2.49
N MET A 117 -8.71 -2.20 2.38
CA MET A 117 -7.43 -1.51 2.53
C MET A 117 -7.18 -0.52 1.39
N ALA A 118 -7.48 -0.87 0.14
CA ALA A 118 -7.33 0.04 -1.01
C ALA A 118 -8.24 1.27 -0.86
N GLU A 119 -9.49 1.08 -0.41
CA GLU A 119 -10.42 2.18 -0.15
C GLU A 119 -9.90 3.11 0.97
N ASN A 120 -9.44 2.52 2.07
CA ASN A 120 -8.90 3.29 3.20
C ASN A 120 -7.62 4.05 2.80
N THR A 121 -6.72 3.40 2.07
CA THR A 121 -5.47 4.01 1.57
C THR A 121 -5.75 5.12 0.57
N ALA A 122 -6.69 4.92 -0.36
CA ALA A 122 -7.10 5.95 -1.32
C ALA A 122 -7.65 7.19 -0.60
N ARG A 123 -8.48 7.00 0.43
CA ARG A 123 -9.00 8.10 1.26
C ARG A 123 -7.88 8.84 1.99
N GLU A 124 -6.96 8.11 2.63
CA GLU A 124 -5.84 8.69 3.37
C GLU A 124 -4.94 9.51 2.45
N ILE A 125 -4.57 8.96 1.29
CA ILE A 125 -3.76 9.66 0.29
C ILE A 125 -4.48 10.91 -0.21
N TYR A 126 -5.78 10.82 -0.53
CA TYR A 126 -6.54 11.97 -1.00
C TYR A 126 -6.54 13.09 0.02
N VAL A 127 -6.85 12.79 1.28
CA VAL A 127 -6.92 13.78 2.35
C VAL A 127 -5.54 14.36 2.66
N LYS A 128 -4.55 13.52 2.92
CA LYS A 128 -3.23 13.93 3.43
C LYS A 128 -2.27 14.46 2.37
N LYS A 129 -2.44 14.06 1.12
CA LYS A 129 -1.50 14.45 0.05
C LYS A 129 -2.06 15.47 -0.92
N PHE A 130 -3.39 15.56 -1.05
CA PHE A 130 -4.02 16.45 -2.02
C PHE A 130 -4.89 17.56 -1.41
N LEU A 131 -5.40 17.43 -0.20
CA LEU A 131 -6.16 18.47 0.46
C LEU A 131 -5.31 19.32 1.42
N GLU A 132 -4.22 18.78 1.92
CA GLU A 132 -3.22 19.51 2.68
C GLU A 132 -2.20 20.17 1.75
N PRO A 133 -1.57 21.31 2.11
CA PRO A 133 -0.51 21.93 1.33
C PRO A 133 0.62 20.94 1.06
N ASN A 134 0.96 20.72 -0.20
CA ASN A 134 1.97 19.75 -0.61
C ASN A 134 2.84 20.32 -1.72
N SER A 135 4.09 20.65 -1.39
CA SER A 135 5.05 21.25 -2.30
C SER A 135 5.54 20.31 -3.42
N PHE A 136 5.27 19.02 -3.31
CA PHE A 136 5.62 18.03 -4.34
C PHE A 136 4.63 18.00 -5.51
N LEU A 137 3.46 18.67 -5.38
CA LEU A 137 2.43 18.70 -6.40
C LEU A 137 2.52 19.95 -7.28
N THR A 138 2.10 19.81 -8.55
CA THR A 138 2.03 20.90 -9.52
C THR A 138 0.68 20.92 -10.25
N GLY A 139 0.35 22.09 -10.85
CA GLY A 139 -0.82 22.24 -11.70
C GLY A 139 -2.15 22.27 -10.97
N ALA A 140 -3.22 21.92 -11.67
CA ALA A 140 -4.60 22.00 -11.15
C ALA A 140 -4.86 21.09 -9.93
N ILE A 141 -4.08 20.02 -9.78
CA ILE A 141 -4.20 19.04 -8.68
C ILE A 141 -3.90 19.68 -7.31
N THR A 142 -3.15 20.78 -7.25
CA THR A 142 -2.88 21.51 -5.99
C THR A 142 -4.11 22.18 -5.39
N LYS A 143 -5.23 22.22 -6.12
CA LYS A 143 -6.47 22.89 -5.74
C LYS A 143 -7.70 21.98 -5.82
N LEU A 144 -7.54 20.72 -5.43
CA LEU A 144 -8.67 19.80 -5.42
C LEU A 144 -9.73 20.21 -4.38
N PRO A 145 -11.03 20.06 -4.69
CA PRO A 145 -12.08 20.43 -3.76
C PRO A 145 -12.14 19.45 -2.59
N ALA A 146 -12.26 19.99 -1.37
CA ALA A 146 -12.48 19.20 -0.15
C ALA A 146 -13.91 18.67 -0.10
N VAL A 147 -14.20 17.59 -0.85
CA VAL A 147 -15.53 16.98 -0.92
C VAL A 147 -15.50 15.61 -0.23
N LYS A 148 -16.37 15.45 0.77
CA LYS A 148 -16.59 14.14 1.40
C LYS A 148 -17.24 13.19 0.41
N LYS A 149 -16.64 12.02 0.19
CA LYS A 149 -17.16 10.94 -0.67
C LYS A 149 -17.46 9.69 0.15
N GLN A 150 -18.35 8.85 -0.37
CA GLN A 150 -18.59 7.52 0.19
C GLN A 150 -17.45 6.56 -0.15
N LYS A 151 -16.90 6.69 -1.39
CA LYS A 151 -15.77 5.91 -1.87
C LYS A 151 -14.73 6.82 -2.51
N TYR A 152 -13.48 6.56 -2.18
CA TYR A 152 -12.32 7.28 -2.74
C TYR A 152 -11.54 6.43 -3.74
N LEU A 153 -11.59 5.10 -3.62
CA LEU A 153 -10.97 4.19 -4.57
C LEU A 153 -11.56 4.40 -5.97
N SER A 154 -10.69 4.78 -6.90
CA SER A 154 -11.06 5.01 -8.31
C SER A 154 -10.80 3.79 -9.19
N ALA A 155 -9.85 2.93 -8.79
CA ALA A 155 -9.49 1.73 -9.53
C ALA A 155 -10.49 0.60 -9.33
N THR A 156 -10.76 -0.15 -10.42
CA THR A 156 -11.35 -1.50 -10.33
C THR A 156 -10.26 -2.48 -9.94
N LEU A 157 -10.51 -3.32 -8.93
CA LEU A 157 -9.57 -4.38 -8.53
C LEU A 157 -9.98 -5.70 -9.21
N GLU A 158 -9.03 -6.34 -9.89
CA GLU A 158 -9.24 -7.54 -10.71
C GLU A 158 -8.35 -8.69 -10.22
N PHE A 159 -8.89 -9.91 -10.18
CA PHE A 159 -8.22 -11.13 -9.71
C PHE A 159 -8.47 -12.28 -10.72
N PRO A 160 -7.77 -12.28 -11.88
CA PRO A 160 -8.12 -13.13 -13.02
C PRO A 160 -7.88 -14.63 -12.79
N GLU A 161 -6.85 -15.02 -12.01
CA GLU A 161 -6.52 -16.41 -11.78
C GLU A 161 -7.25 -17.03 -10.59
N THR A 162 -8.06 -16.23 -9.90
CA THR A 162 -8.87 -16.80 -8.84
C THR A 162 -9.98 -17.60 -9.49
N PRO A 163 -9.92 -18.95 -9.51
CA PRO A 163 -11.07 -19.74 -9.88
C PRO A 163 -12.21 -19.26 -9.01
N ALA A 164 -13.43 -19.34 -9.50
CA ALA A 164 -14.59 -19.30 -8.60
C ALA A 164 -14.41 -20.49 -7.65
N LEU A 165 -13.59 -20.32 -6.63
CA LEU A 165 -13.33 -21.27 -5.57
C LEU A 165 -14.69 -21.41 -4.86
N LYS A 166 -15.56 -22.27 -5.43
CA LYS A 166 -16.70 -22.85 -4.73
C LYS A 166 -16.25 -23.67 -3.52
N SER A 167 -14.97 -23.76 -3.34
CA SER A 167 -14.32 -24.42 -2.22
C SER A 167 -14.19 -23.39 -1.10
N LYS A 168 -14.84 -23.68 -0.01
CA LYS A 168 -14.48 -23.27 1.33
C LYS A 168 -13.10 -23.88 1.65
N THR A 169 -12.06 -23.51 0.90
CA THR A 169 -10.69 -23.83 1.25
C THR A 169 -10.45 -23.07 2.55
N LYS A 170 -10.69 -23.75 3.64
CA LYS A 170 -10.27 -23.26 4.94
C LYS A 170 -8.76 -23.35 4.91
N TRP A 171 -8.10 -22.21 4.65
CA TRP A 171 -6.69 -22.10 4.93
C TRP A 171 -6.42 -22.59 6.33
N GLN A 172 -5.43 -23.42 6.49
CA GLN A 172 -5.05 -23.88 7.80
C GLN A 172 -4.63 -22.65 8.60
N LEU A 173 -5.31 -22.41 9.73
CA LEU A 173 -4.94 -21.31 10.62
C LEU A 173 -3.54 -21.55 11.13
N TRP A 174 -2.68 -20.57 10.96
CA TRP A 174 -1.32 -20.61 11.46
C TRP A 174 -1.37 -20.66 12.98
N SER A 175 -0.56 -21.54 13.56
CA SER A 175 -0.40 -21.61 15.00
C SER A 175 0.18 -20.30 15.52
N ALA A 176 -0.56 -19.61 16.38
CA ALA A 176 -0.08 -18.39 17.03
C ALA A 176 0.32 -18.69 18.46
N ASP A 177 1.50 -18.25 18.86
CA ASP A 177 1.96 -18.31 20.24
C ASP A 177 1.69 -16.99 20.96
N LYS A 178 0.90 -17.02 22.03
CA LYS A 178 0.55 -15.83 22.83
C LYS A 178 1.72 -15.26 23.65
N HIS A 179 2.80 -16.00 23.77
CA HIS A 179 4.01 -15.57 24.49
C HIS A 179 5.04 -14.91 23.58
N ARG A 180 4.92 -15.08 22.25
CA ARG A 180 5.82 -14.51 21.24
C ARG A 180 5.24 -13.24 20.63
N HIS A 181 6.03 -12.19 20.61
CA HIS A 181 5.61 -10.90 20.08
C HIS A 181 6.61 -10.39 19.04
N CYS A 182 6.13 -10.11 17.84
CA CYS A 182 6.91 -9.44 16.82
C CYS A 182 6.80 -7.92 17.00
N ILE A 183 7.93 -7.23 16.99
CA ILE A 183 7.99 -5.77 16.99
C ILE A 183 8.66 -5.30 15.71
N LEU A 184 7.92 -4.57 14.88
CA LEU A 184 8.49 -3.87 13.74
C LEU A 184 9.25 -2.64 14.25
N SER A 185 10.57 -2.62 14.08
CA SER A 185 11.43 -1.58 14.61
C SER A 185 12.01 -0.70 13.51
N SER A 186 11.82 0.60 13.64
CA SER A 186 12.51 1.64 12.87
C SER A 186 13.80 2.13 13.54
N GLY A 187 14.17 1.58 14.71
CA GLY A 187 15.26 2.07 15.54
C GLY A 187 14.91 3.35 16.30
N GLY A 188 13.68 3.85 16.21
CA GLY A 188 13.21 5.03 16.92
C GLY A 188 12.74 4.73 18.34
N LYS A 189 12.58 5.78 19.15
CA LYS A 189 12.23 5.72 20.58
C LYS A 189 10.99 4.87 20.87
N ASP A 190 9.95 4.96 20.02
CA ASP A 190 8.66 4.29 20.27
C ASP A 190 8.78 2.77 20.11
N SER A 191 9.52 2.30 19.08
CA SER A 191 9.78 0.88 18.89
C SER A 191 10.72 0.30 19.95
N LEU A 192 11.71 1.09 20.40
CA LEU A 192 12.61 0.70 21.50
C LEU A 192 11.86 0.62 22.83
N LEU A 193 10.98 1.58 23.11
CA LEU A 193 10.11 1.55 24.29
C LEU A 193 9.17 0.34 24.26
N SER A 194 8.53 0.08 23.13
CA SER A 194 7.64 -1.09 22.97
C SER A 194 8.38 -2.40 23.21
N TYR A 195 9.62 -2.52 22.70
CA TYR A 195 10.48 -3.66 22.98
C TYR A 195 10.74 -3.79 24.49
N GLY A 196 11.17 -2.71 25.15
CA GLY A 196 11.48 -2.71 26.58
C GLY A 196 10.29 -3.14 27.42
N LEU A 197 9.11 -2.58 27.18
CA LEU A 197 7.89 -2.89 27.91
C LEU A 197 7.47 -4.36 27.77
N ILE A 198 7.49 -4.92 26.54
CA ILE A 198 7.10 -6.30 26.30
C ILE A 198 8.13 -7.27 26.90
N ASN A 199 9.42 -6.94 26.81
CA ASN A 199 10.47 -7.72 27.42
C ASN A 199 10.38 -7.71 28.97
N GLU A 200 10.08 -6.55 29.57
CA GLU A 200 9.92 -6.40 31.02
C GLU A 200 8.78 -7.23 31.61
N ILE A 201 7.69 -7.40 30.85
CA ILE A 201 6.58 -8.29 31.29
C ILE A 201 6.84 -9.78 30.97
N GLY A 202 8.09 -10.14 30.63
CA GLY A 202 8.53 -11.53 30.47
C GLY A 202 8.02 -12.23 29.20
N ARG A 203 7.78 -11.49 28.13
CA ARG A 203 7.39 -12.05 26.83
C ARG A 203 8.61 -12.27 25.93
N GLU A 204 8.57 -13.30 25.11
CA GLU A 204 9.56 -13.51 24.05
C GLU A 204 9.34 -12.49 22.94
N VAL A 205 10.36 -11.66 22.67
CA VAL A 205 10.27 -10.58 21.70
C VAL A 205 11.12 -10.87 20.47
N HIS A 206 10.55 -10.68 19.30
CA HIS A 206 11.19 -10.82 18.00
C HIS A 206 11.29 -9.44 17.33
N PRO A 207 12.38 -8.69 17.50
CA PRO A 207 12.56 -7.40 16.84
C PRO A 207 12.87 -7.58 15.36
N ILE A 208 12.02 -7.03 14.50
CA ILE A 208 12.16 -7.10 13.03
C ILE A 208 12.43 -5.70 12.49
N PHE A 209 13.57 -5.52 11.85
CA PHE A 209 13.99 -4.27 11.22
C PHE A 209 13.70 -4.34 9.72
N VAL A 210 12.91 -3.39 9.21
CA VAL A 210 12.61 -3.29 7.78
C VAL A 210 13.56 -2.28 7.13
N ASN A 211 14.37 -2.75 6.20
CA ASN A 211 15.27 -1.93 5.39
C ASN A 211 14.66 -1.69 4.01
N GLU A 212 14.12 -0.50 3.81
CA GLU A 212 13.52 -0.06 2.55
C GLU A 212 14.54 0.49 1.54
N SER A 213 15.82 0.18 1.70
CA SER A 213 16.96 0.62 0.87
C SER A 213 17.17 2.14 0.76
N GLY A 214 16.38 2.97 1.43
CA GLY A 214 16.49 4.42 1.44
C GLY A 214 17.34 4.99 2.59
N ARG A 215 17.35 6.32 2.69
CA ARG A 215 18.08 7.04 3.76
C ARG A 215 17.58 6.71 5.17
N HIS A 216 16.33 6.30 5.30
CA HIS A 216 15.73 5.89 6.58
C HIS A 216 16.45 4.71 7.22
N TRP A 217 17.09 3.84 6.43
CA TRP A 217 17.86 2.74 6.98
C TRP A 217 19.04 3.22 7.83
N PHE A 218 19.67 4.32 7.51
CA PHE A 218 20.80 4.85 8.27
C PHE A 218 20.41 5.23 9.70
N THR A 219 19.17 5.66 9.93
CA THR A 219 18.66 5.96 11.28
C THR A 219 18.42 4.69 12.09
N ALA A 220 18.00 3.60 11.45
CA ALA A 220 17.75 2.30 12.08
C ALA A 220 19.03 1.47 12.27
N LEU A 221 20.07 1.72 11.46
CA LEU A 221 21.24 0.84 11.36
C LEU A 221 21.99 0.62 12.69
N ASN A 222 22.16 1.67 13.48
CA ASN A 222 22.87 1.55 14.76
C ASN A 222 22.06 0.73 15.76
N ALA A 223 20.73 0.95 15.83
CA ALA A 223 19.84 0.15 16.66
C ALA A 223 19.82 -1.31 16.18
N TYR A 224 19.71 -1.54 14.87
CA TYR A 224 19.76 -2.90 14.30
C TYR A 224 21.05 -3.63 14.68
N ARG A 225 22.22 -3.00 14.52
CA ARG A 225 23.52 -3.61 14.87
C ARG A 225 23.58 -4.00 16.34
N TYR A 226 23.22 -3.07 17.24
CA TYR A 226 23.18 -3.36 18.67
C TYR A 226 22.23 -4.51 19.00
N PHE A 227 21.01 -4.50 18.43
CA PHE A 227 20.02 -5.56 18.66
C PHE A 227 20.49 -6.91 18.11
N LYS A 228 21.09 -6.93 16.91
CA LYS A 228 21.58 -8.16 16.29
C LYS A 228 22.68 -8.83 17.13
N ASP A 229 23.53 -8.03 17.77
CA ASP A 229 24.64 -8.53 18.57
C ASP A 229 24.24 -8.90 20.01
N ASN A 230 23.17 -8.30 20.56
CA ASN A 230 22.85 -8.38 21.98
C ASN A 230 21.46 -8.95 22.26
N ILE A 231 20.55 -8.94 21.32
CA ILE A 231 19.15 -9.34 21.52
C ILE A 231 18.84 -10.55 20.65
N PRO A 232 18.44 -11.69 21.24
CA PRO A 232 18.06 -12.87 20.48
C PRO A 232 16.83 -12.60 19.59
N ASN A 233 16.62 -13.42 18.60
CA ASN A 233 15.50 -13.35 17.68
C ASN A 233 15.41 -12.04 16.86
N THR A 234 16.47 -11.24 16.81
CA THR A 234 16.54 -10.05 15.97
C THR A 234 16.77 -10.44 14.52
N ALA A 235 15.88 -9.98 13.64
CA ALA A 235 15.97 -10.23 12.20
C ALA A 235 15.75 -8.94 11.38
N ARG A 236 16.14 -9.02 10.12
CA ARG A 236 15.96 -7.94 9.15
C ARG A 236 15.23 -8.43 7.91
N VAL A 237 14.37 -7.55 7.41
CA VAL A 237 13.78 -7.68 6.08
C VAL A 237 14.29 -6.53 5.23
N TRP A 238 14.81 -6.84 4.05
CA TRP A 238 15.16 -5.84 3.04
C TRP A 238 14.07 -5.80 1.97
N VAL A 239 13.70 -4.60 1.53
CA VAL A 239 12.75 -4.37 0.45
C VAL A 239 13.17 -3.17 -0.40
N ASN A 240 12.90 -3.22 -1.69
CA ASN A 240 13.14 -2.12 -2.62
C ASN A 240 11.89 -1.28 -2.92
N SER A 241 10.97 -1.18 -1.97
CA SER A 241 9.70 -0.46 -2.14
C SER A 241 9.91 1.02 -2.48
N ASP A 242 10.93 1.67 -1.93
CA ASP A 242 11.30 3.06 -2.23
C ASP A 242 11.61 3.27 -3.72
N ARG A 243 12.30 2.32 -4.36
CA ARG A 243 12.58 2.36 -5.80
C ARG A 243 11.32 2.19 -6.63
N LEU A 244 10.42 1.29 -6.21
CA LEU A 244 9.15 1.10 -6.87
C LEU A 244 8.25 2.35 -6.73
N PHE A 245 8.22 2.98 -5.55
CA PHE A 245 7.52 4.26 -5.36
C PHE A 245 8.07 5.33 -6.30
N SER A 246 9.39 5.54 -6.31
CA SER A 246 10.03 6.51 -7.20
C SER A 246 9.72 6.22 -8.67
N TRP A 247 9.77 4.94 -9.07
CA TRP A 247 9.48 4.51 -10.43
C TRP A 247 8.07 4.90 -10.88
N ILE A 248 7.03 4.75 -10.04
CA ILE A 248 5.66 5.17 -10.37
C ILE A 248 5.52 6.70 -10.30
N LEU A 249 6.05 7.36 -9.26
CA LEU A 249 5.93 8.81 -9.08
C LEU A 249 6.55 9.60 -10.25
N GLN A 250 7.66 9.14 -10.82
CA GLN A 250 8.29 9.75 -11.99
C GLN A 250 7.38 9.78 -13.23
N ARG A 251 6.35 8.93 -13.30
CA ARG A 251 5.39 8.84 -14.39
C ARG A 251 4.11 9.63 -14.16
N MET A 252 3.90 10.14 -12.95
CA MET A 252 2.77 11.01 -12.63
C MET A 252 3.04 12.43 -13.12
N PRO A 253 2.19 13.02 -13.99
CA PRO A 253 2.44 14.33 -14.59
C PRO A 253 2.37 15.50 -13.62
N PHE A 254 1.71 15.30 -12.49
CA PHE A 254 1.49 16.33 -11.46
C PHE A 254 2.49 16.26 -10.30
N ILE A 255 3.45 15.34 -10.34
CA ILE A 255 4.55 15.29 -9.37
C ILE A 255 5.73 16.09 -9.92
N ARG A 256 6.31 16.94 -9.08
CA ARG A 256 7.52 17.70 -9.39
C ARG A 256 8.70 16.77 -9.65
N LYS A 257 9.39 16.95 -10.79
CA LYS A 257 10.46 16.05 -11.24
C LYS A 257 11.78 16.25 -10.52
N ASP A 258 11.96 17.37 -9.85
CA ASP A 258 13.13 17.69 -9.02
C ASP A 258 13.13 16.95 -7.66
N PHE A 259 12.03 16.25 -7.32
CA PHE A 259 11.90 15.47 -6.09
C PHE A 259 11.67 13.96 -6.31
N ALA A 260 11.52 13.51 -7.56
CA ALA A 260 11.20 12.12 -7.89
C ALA A 260 12.44 11.28 -8.25
#